data_19c095151fe6751777f0cd0cb4ee54f7
#
_entry.id   19c095151fe6751777f0cd0cb4ee54f7
#
_cell.length_a   1.000
_cell.length_b   1.000
_cell.length_c   1.000
_cell.angle_alpha   90.00
_cell.angle_beta   90.00
_cell.angle_gamma   90.00
#
_symmetry.space_group_name_H-M   'P 1'
#
loop_
_entity.id
_entity.type
_entity.pdbx_description
1 polymer ?
#
loop_
_entity_poly.entity_id
_entity_poly.type
_entity_poly.pdbx_seq_one_letter_code
_entity_poly.pdbx_strand_id
1 'polypeptide(L)'
;MNASAELLKELKLERSRTPSTPPPSRRGLWIGLGVAAVVLLAAVAAWLLLGGEKAPEVRTAPVVAIASGGGASASVLDASGYVVARRMATVSAKVTGRVKEVLIEEGMRVEEGQVLARLDPIDADAQRTLAASQVSASKSQADSVQAQLVEAEANANRLSQLVGQQLVSRAQYEQAIAQRDALRAQLATARRNSQVAGDQLRIADQGVDNTIVRAPFSGIVTSKAAQPGEIVSPLATGGYTRTGIGTIVDMESLEVEVEVGESYIGRVQPKMPVETVLNAYPDWRIPGEVIAIIPAADRGKATVKVRVALKEKDARIVPDMGVRVSFLEAAPAPGETEKPQGVRVPAAAIVQREGADVAFVVGGEDTVEQRAVKTGIAMGQDRQVLSGLAAGETVVLDA
;
A
#
# COMPACT_ATOMS: atom_id res chain seq x y z
N MET A 1 13.30 11.01 -85.62
CA MET A 1 12.52 10.82 -86.89
C MET A 1 11.31 11.72 -86.77
N ASN A 2 11.41 12.81 -87.41
CA ASN A 2 10.45 13.33 -88.40
C ASN A 2 9.06 13.58 -87.83
N ALA A 3 8.45 14.73 -87.90
CA ALA A 3 8.49 15.80 -88.93
C ALA A 3 7.88 17.03 -88.18
N SER A 4 8.47 18.18 -88.09
CA SER A 4 8.67 19.19 -89.13
C SER A 4 7.43 19.50 -89.93
N ALA A 5 7.13 20.75 -89.88
CA ALA A 5 6.63 21.52 -90.95
C ALA A 5 5.27 21.13 -91.55
N GLU A 6 4.38 21.97 -91.28
CA GLU A 6 3.33 22.51 -92.10
C GLU A 6 2.38 23.22 -91.15
N LEU A 7 2.31 24.48 -91.10
CA LEU A 7 1.62 25.30 -92.03
C LEU A 7 1.82 26.80 -91.74
N LEU A 8 2.77 27.30 -92.39
CA LEU A 8 2.75 28.67 -92.86
C LEU A 8 1.92 28.67 -94.14
N LYS A 9 0.76 29.23 -94.05
CA LYS A 9 -0.08 29.81 -95.19
C LYS A 9 -1.46 30.05 -94.64
N GLU A 10 -1.89 31.16 -94.43
CA GLU A 10 -2.35 32.14 -95.40
C GLU A 10 -2.58 33.51 -94.73
N LEU A 11 -1.66 34.36 -95.08
CA LEU A 11 -1.93 35.80 -95.13
C LEU A 11 -2.87 36.07 -96.32
N LYS A 12 -3.94 36.70 -96.03
CA LYS A 12 -4.54 37.56 -97.11
C LYS A 12 -5.21 38.77 -96.47
N LEU A 13 -4.57 39.87 -96.75
CA LEU A 13 -5.12 41.21 -96.66
C LEU A 13 -6.18 41.43 -97.76
N GLU A 14 -7.27 42.06 -97.39
CA GLU A 14 -8.00 42.89 -98.38
C GLU A 14 -8.49 44.17 -97.72
N ARG A 15 -8.07 45.24 -98.41
CA ARG A 15 -8.44 46.63 -98.22
C ARG A 15 -9.71 46.93 -98.96
N SER A 16 -10.58 47.77 -98.48
CA SER A 16 -11.05 48.97 -99.19
C SER A 16 -12.29 49.54 -98.47
N ARG A 17 -12.21 50.71 -98.28
CA ARG A 17 -12.76 52.00 -98.81
C ARG A 17 -13.82 52.65 -97.91
N THR A 18 -13.42 53.84 -97.48
CA THR A 18 -14.24 54.93 -96.97
C THR A 18 -15.27 55.42 -97.93
N PRO A 19 -16.42 56.01 -97.51
CA PRO A 19 -16.55 57.43 -97.73
C PRO A 19 -17.15 58.26 -96.54
N SER A 20 -16.66 59.40 -96.48
CA SER A 20 -17.04 60.80 -96.17
C SER A 20 -18.34 61.12 -95.41
N THR A 21 -18.14 61.93 -94.40
CA THR A 21 -18.91 62.80 -93.56
C THR A 21 -20.03 63.66 -94.13
N PRO A 22 -20.96 64.14 -93.19
CA PRO A 22 -20.98 65.59 -92.84
C PRO A 22 -21.22 65.89 -91.35
N PRO A 23 -21.15 67.19 -90.93
CA PRO A 23 -20.65 67.59 -89.65
C PRO A 23 -21.69 67.69 -88.49
N PRO A 24 -21.25 67.74 -87.20
CA PRO A 24 -22.10 67.55 -86.04
C PRO A 24 -22.72 68.83 -85.48
N SER A 25 -23.93 68.69 -84.99
CA SER A 25 -24.62 69.70 -84.20
C SER A 25 -24.17 69.67 -82.73
N ARG A 26 -23.70 70.81 -82.14
CA ARG A 26 -23.18 70.99 -80.78
C ARG A 26 -24.16 70.66 -79.67
N ARG A 27 -25.36 70.14 -79.89
CA ARG A 27 -26.34 69.75 -78.87
C ARG A 27 -26.02 68.41 -78.22
N GLY A 28 -25.26 67.50 -78.88
CA GLY A 28 -24.85 66.20 -78.31
C GLY A 28 -23.76 66.34 -77.27
N LEU A 29 -22.93 67.39 -77.36
CA LEU A 29 -21.79 67.54 -76.46
C LEU A 29 -22.20 67.93 -75.03
N TRP A 30 -23.30 68.63 -74.86
CA TRP A 30 -23.84 69.00 -73.53
C TRP A 30 -24.64 67.84 -72.87
N ILE A 31 -25.29 67.02 -73.67
CA ILE A 31 -25.97 65.83 -73.21
C ILE A 31 -24.88 64.76 -72.73
N GLY A 32 -23.79 64.63 -73.51
CA GLY A 32 -22.67 63.75 -73.13
C GLY A 32 -21.99 64.17 -71.83
N LEU A 33 -21.79 65.48 -71.64
CA LEU A 33 -21.18 66.01 -70.43
C LEU A 33 -22.09 65.81 -69.20
N GLY A 34 -23.41 66.00 -69.40
CA GLY A 34 -24.39 65.74 -68.35
C GLY A 34 -24.44 64.27 -67.88
N VAL A 35 -24.44 63.35 -68.90
CA VAL A 35 -24.40 61.90 -68.60
C VAL A 35 -23.08 61.49 -67.97
N ALA A 36 -21.95 62.04 -68.39
CA ALA A 36 -20.64 61.77 -67.79
C ALA A 36 -20.57 62.25 -66.35
N ALA A 37 -21.17 63.40 -66.03
CA ALA A 37 -21.24 63.91 -64.67
C ALA A 37 -22.09 63.06 -63.73
N VAL A 38 -23.26 62.57 -64.29
CA VAL A 38 -24.13 61.64 -63.50
C VAL A 38 -23.46 60.30 -63.30
N VAL A 39 -22.76 59.75 -64.31
CA VAL A 39 -22.00 58.52 -64.18
C VAL A 39 -20.86 58.66 -63.23
N LEU A 40 -20.18 59.82 -63.23
CA LEU A 40 -19.08 60.09 -62.29
C LEU A 40 -19.59 60.26 -60.82
N LEU A 41 -20.74 60.93 -60.64
CA LEU A 41 -21.40 61.01 -59.33
C LEU A 41 -21.92 59.65 -58.89
N ALA A 42 -22.47 58.82 -59.79
CA ALA A 42 -22.87 57.45 -59.45
C ALA A 42 -21.67 56.55 -59.10
N ALA A 43 -20.55 56.72 -59.82
CA ALA A 43 -19.34 55.98 -59.57
C ALA A 43 -18.70 56.38 -58.20
N VAL A 44 -18.72 57.67 -57.89
CA VAL A 44 -18.24 58.18 -56.56
C VAL A 44 -19.17 57.76 -55.44
N ALA A 45 -20.50 57.79 -55.69
CA ALA A 45 -21.46 57.24 -54.70
C ALA A 45 -21.32 55.73 -54.50
N ALA A 46 -21.13 54.97 -55.63
CA ALA A 46 -20.84 53.53 -55.52
C ALA A 46 -19.50 53.21 -54.81
N TRP A 47 -18.46 54.05 -55.07
CA TRP A 47 -17.16 53.89 -54.37
C TRP A 47 -17.25 54.22 -52.85
N LEU A 48 -18.07 55.23 -52.48
CA LEU A 48 -18.33 55.58 -51.08
C LEU A 48 -19.25 54.58 -50.40
N LEU A 49 -20.16 53.92 -51.11
CA LEU A 49 -21.10 52.94 -50.54
C LEU A 49 -20.56 51.46 -50.56
N LEU A 50 -19.62 51.14 -51.47
CA LEU A 50 -19.00 49.81 -51.57
C LEU A 50 -17.55 49.75 -51.04
N GLY A 51 -16.95 50.88 -50.65
CA GLY A 51 -15.63 50.96 -50.08
C GLY A 51 -15.60 50.67 -48.58
N GLY A 52 -16.47 49.77 -48.08
CA GLY A 52 -16.38 49.21 -46.74
C GLY A 52 -15.03 48.47 -46.59
N GLU A 53 -14.22 48.91 -45.67
CA GLU A 53 -13.00 48.19 -45.29
C GLU A 53 -13.31 46.74 -45.06
N LYS A 54 -12.76 45.86 -45.88
CA LYS A 54 -12.83 44.42 -45.63
C LYS A 54 -12.09 44.18 -44.30
N ALA A 55 -12.83 43.77 -43.27
CA ALA A 55 -12.24 43.35 -42.01
C ALA A 55 -11.16 42.29 -42.30
N PRO A 56 -9.96 42.41 -41.74
CA PRO A 56 -8.91 41.42 -41.97
C PRO A 56 -9.34 40.08 -41.39
N GLU A 57 -9.22 39.01 -42.17
CA GLU A 57 -9.44 37.65 -41.70
C GLU A 57 -8.33 37.29 -40.72
N VAL A 58 -8.68 37.08 -39.45
CA VAL A 58 -7.74 36.68 -38.40
C VAL A 58 -8.00 35.23 -37.99
N ARG A 59 -6.93 34.52 -37.69
CA ARG A 59 -7.03 33.19 -37.10
C ARG A 59 -7.33 33.32 -35.60
N THR A 60 -8.22 32.51 -35.11
CA THR A 60 -8.62 32.56 -33.69
C THR A 60 -8.44 31.23 -33.04
N ALA A 61 -8.25 31.23 -31.71
CA ALA A 61 -8.18 30.06 -30.87
C ALA A 61 -9.04 30.21 -29.58
N PRO A 62 -9.69 29.17 -29.13
CA PRO A 62 -10.45 29.24 -27.87
C PRO A 62 -9.54 29.27 -26.66
N VAL A 63 -9.89 30.06 -25.67
CA VAL A 63 -9.29 30.07 -24.36
C VAL A 63 -9.82 28.90 -23.55
N VAL A 64 -8.93 27.98 -23.16
CA VAL A 64 -9.30 26.77 -22.43
C VAL A 64 -8.97 26.92 -20.95
N ALA A 65 -9.92 26.62 -20.07
CA ALA A 65 -9.62 26.52 -18.65
C ALA A 65 -8.54 25.48 -18.44
N ILE A 66 -7.54 25.80 -17.61
CA ILE A 66 -6.62 24.80 -17.11
C ILE A 66 -7.47 23.91 -16.19
N ALA A 67 -7.95 22.76 -16.70
CA ALA A 67 -8.63 21.80 -15.85
C ALA A 67 -7.68 21.41 -14.73
N SER A 68 -8.11 21.58 -13.48
CA SER A 68 -7.53 20.85 -12.38
C SER A 68 -7.69 19.39 -12.75
N GLY A 69 -6.66 18.76 -13.27
CA GLY A 69 -6.67 17.33 -13.48
C GLY A 69 -7.10 16.73 -12.15
N GLY A 70 -8.26 16.09 -12.11
CA GLY A 70 -8.78 15.42 -10.93
C GLY A 70 -7.66 14.57 -10.35
N GLY A 71 -7.21 14.93 -9.16
CA GLY A 71 -5.96 14.50 -8.56
C GLY A 71 -5.77 12.99 -8.55
N ALA A 72 -5.10 12.48 -9.55
CA ALA A 72 -4.14 11.44 -9.30
C ALA A 72 -2.96 12.16 -8.63
N SER A 73 -2.82 12.01 -7.32
CA SER A 73 -1.62 12.46 -6.60
C SER A 73 -0.42 12.01 -7.41
N ALA A 74 0.44 12.94 -7.80
CA ALA A 74 1.58 12.58 -8.65
C ALA A 74 2.40 11.53 -7.90
N SER A 75 2.66 10.39 -8.54
CA SER A 75 3.55 9.37 -7.99
C SER A 75 4.95 9.98 -7.86
N VAL A 76 5.46 10.05 -6.64
CA VAL A 76 6.82 10.53 -6.35
C VAL A 76 7.83 9.46 -6.69
N LEU A 77 7.44 8.21 -6.56
CA LEU A 77 8.29 7.03 -6.70
C LEU A 77 7.43 5.78 -6.88
N ASP A 78 7.83 4.93 -7.81
CA ASP A 78 7.30 3.57 -7.95
C ASP A 78 8.37 2.56 -7.52
N ALA A 79 7.96 1.58 -6.72
CA ALA A 79 8.83 0.52 -6.27
C ALA A 79 8.11 -0.83 -6.28
N SER A 80 8.88 -1.91 -6.40
CA SER A 80 8.35 -3.27 -6.38
C SER A 80 8.53 -3.90 -5.01
N GLY A 81 7.64 -4.80 -4.64
CA GLY A 81 7.70 -5.51 -3.38
C GLY A 81 6.88 -6.79 -3.40
N TYR A 82 6.68 -7.35 -2.22
CA TYR A 82 5.89 -8.55 -2.02
C TYR A 82 4.94 -8.37 -0.84
N VAL A 83 3.80 -9.06 -0.91
CA VAL A 83 2.90 -9.20 0.23
C VAL A 83 3.57 -10.13 1.24
N VAL A 84 3.70 -9.68 2.47
CA VAL A 84 4.24 -10.47 3.58
C VAL A 84 3.25 -10.50 4.73
N ALA A 85 3.23 -11.59 5.46
CA ALA A 85 2.44 -11.65 6.68
C ALA A 85 3.25 -11.13 7.86
N ARG A 86 2.71 -10.20 8.62
CA ARG A 86 3.34 -9.73 9.85
C ARG A 86 3.50 -10.85 10.88
N ARG A 87 2.51 -11.77 10.96
CA ARG A 87 2.54 -12.95 11.81
C ARG A 87 2.58 -14.21 10.94
N MET A 88 3.75 -14.80 10.85
CA MET A 88 3.99 -16.08 10.22
C MET A 88 4.87 -16.90 11.15
N ALA A 89 4.53 -18.15 11.38
CA ALA A 89 5.32 -19.04 12.20
C ALA A 89 5.40 -20.43 11.59
N THR A 90 6.61 -20.95 11.48
CA THR A 90 6.85 -22.38 11.27
C THR A 90 6.76 -23.07 12.63
N VAL A 91 5.66 -23.77 12.87
CA VAL A 91 5.40 -24.44 14.13
C VAL A 91 6.20 -25.72 14.18
N SER A 92 7.03 -25.86 15.22
CA SER A 92 7.82 -27.06 15.47
C SER A 92 7.41 -27.73 16.79
N ALA A 93 7.84 -28.97 16.98
CA ALA A 93 7.71 -29.63 18.26
C ALA A 93 8.65 -29.02 19.30
N LYS A 94 8.23 -29.00 20.58
CA LYS A 94 9.06 -28.56 21.70
C LYS A 94 10.05 -29.64 22.16
N VAL A 95 9.75 -30.89 21.83
CA VAL A 95 10.55 -32.07 22.17
C VAL A 95 10.82 -32.90 20.93
N THR A 96 11.91 -33.63 20.94
CA THR A 96 12.20 -34.59 19.86
C THR A 96 11.28 -35.82 20.02
N GLY A 97 10.65 -36.25 18.95
CA GLY A 97 9.80 -37.41 18.95
C GLY A 97 9.35 -37.83 17.56
N ARG A 98 8.83 -39.05 17.45
CA ARG A 98 8.24 -39.55 16.23
C ARG A 98 6.82 -38.98 16.10
N VAL A 99 6.48 -38.47 14.92
CA VAL A 99 5.12 -37.99 14.60
C VAL A 99 4.19 -39.18 14.53
N LYS A 100 3.17 -39.23 15.37
CA LYS A 100 2.10 -40.24 15.37
C LYS A 100 1.04 -39.86 14.33
N GLU A 101 0.59 -38.61 14.35
CA GLU A 101 -0.44 -38.14 13.42
C GLU A 101 -0.24 -36.62 13.15
N VAL A 102 -0.62 -36.19 11.94
CA VAL A 102 -0.68 -34.79 11.54
C VAL A 102 -2.11 -34.48 11.17
N LEU A 103 -2.70 -33.46 11.81
CA LEU A 103 -4.13 -33.12 11.74
C LEU A 103 -4.39 -31.91 10.86
N ILE A 104 -3.37 -31.46 10.13
CA ILE A 104 -3.45 -30.28 9.26
C ILE A 104 -3.14 -30.66 7.81
N GLU A 105 -3.77 -29.90 6.90
CA GLU A 105 -3.47 -29.92 5.47
C GLU A 105 -3.22 -28.47 4.98
N GLU A 106 -2.50 -28.33 3.88
CA GLU A 106 -2.24 -27.04 3.26
C GLU A 106 -3.56 -26.39 2.81
N GLY A 107 -3.69 -25.09 3.08
CA GLY A 107 -4.93 -24.34 2.85
C GLY A 107 -5.95 -24.44 4.00
N MET A 108 -5.73 -25.30 5.01
CA MET A 108 -6.64 -25.45 6.15
C MET A 108 -6.58 -24.23 7.07
N ARG A 109 -7.73 -23.74 7.52
CA ARG A 109 -7.83 -22.70 8.56
C ARG A 109 -7.70 -23.37 9.93
N VAL A 110 -6.89 -22.79 10.81
CA VAL A 110 -6.66 -23.25 12.18
C VAL A 110 -6.89 -22.13 13.18
N GLU A 111 -7.34 -22.49 14.37
CA GLU A 111 -7.54 -21.57 15.50
C GLU A 111 -6.36 -21.64 16.47
N GLU A 112 -6.15 -20.59 17.26
CA GLU A 112 -5.15 -20.58 18.32
C GLU A 112 -5.41 -21.72 19.31
N GLY A 113 -4.35 -22.46 19.67
CA GLY A 113 -4.42 -23.62 20.55
C GLY A 113 -4.90 -24.90 19.87
N GLN A 114 -5.39 -24.87 18.64
CA GLN A 114 -5.80 -26.07 17.89
C GLN A 114 -4.63 -27.03 17.74
N VAL A 115 -4.90 -28.33 17.90
CA VAL A 115 -3.89 -29.38 17.73
C VAL A 115 -3.56 -29.54 16.24
N LEU A 116 -2.28 -29.40 15.90
CA LEU A 116 -1.76 -29.54 14.55
C LEU A 116 -1.17 -30.93 14.29
N ALA A 117 -0.48 -31.46 15.30
CA ALA A 117 0.11 -32.81 15.25
C ALA A 117 0.25 -33.37 16.65
N ARG A 118 0.37 -34.68 16.71
CA ARG A 118 0.71 -35.41 17.95
C ARG A 118 1.94 -36.24 17.72
N LEU A 119 2.89 -36.14 18.65
CA LEU A 119 4.01 -37.06 18.72
C LEU A 119 3.61 -38.33 19.45
N ASP A 120 4.41 -39.37 19.32
CA ASP A 120 4.25 -40.63 20.07
C ASP A 120 4.51 -40.34 21.55
N PRO A 121 3.52 -40.52 22.47
CA PRO A 121 3.64 -40.16 23.86
C PRO A 121 4.22 -41.25 24.76
N ILE A 122 4.57 -42.41 24.20
CA ILE A 122 4.90 -43.63 24.98
C ILE A 122 5.93 -43.34 26.08
N ASP A 123 7.03 -42.69 25.72
CA ASP A 123 8.09 -42.40 26.70
C ASP A 123 7.67 -41.34 27.72
N ALA A 124 6.94 -40.31 27.28
CA ALA A 124 6.44 -39.25 28.17
C ALA A 124 5.38 -39.79 29.14
N ASP A 125 4.45 -40.65 28.66
CA ASP A 125 3.44 -41.29 29.50
C ASP A 125 4.07 -42.25 30.51
N ALA A 126 5.10 -43.01 30.10
CA ALA A 126 5.85 -43.88 31.04
C ALA A 126 6.53 -43.01 32.14
N GLN A 127 7.14 -41.92 31.78
CA GLN A 127 7.77 -40.98 32.74
C GLN A 127 6.75 -40.37 33.71
N ARG A 128 5.58 -39.98 33.20
CA ARG A 128 4.44 -39.48 33.98
C ARG A 128 3.95 -40.54 34.99
N THR A 129 3.78 -41.78 34.51
CA THR A 129 3.33 -42.90 35.37
C THR A 129 4.32 -43.17 36.49
N LEU A 130 5.61 -43.16 36.20
CA LEU A 130 6.66 -43.32 37.21
C LEU A 130 6.58 -42.18 38.23
N ALA A 131 6.48 -40.94 37.83
CA ALA A 131 6.38 -39.78 38.74
C ALA A 131 5.11 -39.84 39.60
N ALA A 132 3.97 -40.28 39.05
CA ALA A 132 2.73 -40.47 39.79
C ALA A 132 2.87 -41.54 40.86
N SER A 133 3.56 -42.64 40.56
CA SER A 133 3.87 -43.70 41.55
C SER A 133 4.76 -43.17 42.68
N GLN A 134 5.73 -42.32 42.37
CA GLN A 134 6.62 -41.67 43.35
C GLN A 134 5.85 -40.73 44.29
N VAL A 135 4.87 -39.95 43.78
CA VAL A 135 3.95 -39.15 44.59
C VAL A 135 3.17 -40.03 45.57
N SER A 136 2.60 -41.13 45.08
CA SER A 136 1.85 -42.05 45.90
C SER A 136 2.70 -42.64 47.04
N ALA A 137 3.91 -43.11 46.72
CA ALA A 137 4.85 -43.62 47.71
C ALA A 137 5.23 -42.59 48.78
N SER A 138 5.56 -41.36 48.36
CA SER A 138 5.94 -40.28 49.31
C SER A 138 4.77 -39.80 50.17
N LYS A 139 3.53 -39.81 49.67
CA LYS A 139 2.31 -39.56 50.46
C LYS A 139 2.11 -40.64 51.50
N SER A 140 2.18 -41.93 51.14
CA SER A 140 2.05 -43.03 52.05
C SER A 140 3.11 -42.96 53.19
N GLN A 141 4.32 -42.54 52.88
CA GLN A 141 5.38 -42.32 53.91
C GLN A 141 4.99 -41.16 54.85
N ALA A 142 4.47 -40.04 54.33
CA ALA A 142 4.03 -38.94 55.18
C ALA A 142 2.85 -39.33 56.09
N ASP A 143 1.90 -40.11 55.56
CA ASP A 143 0.75 -40.62 56.31
C ASP A 143 1.19 -41.57 57.42
N SER A 144 2.17 -42.44 57.17
CA SER A 144 2.77 -43.32 58.18
C SER A 144 3.40 -42.52 59.32
N VAL A 145 4.20 -41.50 58.97
CA VAL A 145 4.83 -40.66 60.05
C VAL A 145 3.78 -39.82 60.78
N GLN A 146 2.71 -39.39 60.08
CA GLN A 146 1.59 -38.69 60.73
C GLN A 146 0.88 -39.58 61.75
N ALA A 147 0.65 -40.86 61.45
CA ALA A 147 0.05 -41.80 62.42
C ALA A 147 0.92 -42.00 63.64
N GLN A 148 2.25 -42.13 63.46
CA GLN A 148 3.20 -42.23 64.55
C GLN A 148 3.23 -40.94 65.39
N LEU A 149 3.14 -39.79 64.82
CA LEU A 149 3.07 -38.49 65.48
C LEU A 149 1.80 -38.39 66.38
N VAL A 150 0.65 -38.81 65.84
CA VAL A 150 -0.63 -38.81 66.57
C VAL A 150 -0.52 -39.69 67.81
N GLU A 151 0.10 -40.89 67.74
CA GLU A 151 0.37 -41.76 68.85
C GLU A 151 1.31 -41.09 69.92
N ALA A 152 2.43 -40.50 69.44
CA ALA A 152 3.39 -39.83 70.31
C ALA A 152 2.79 -38.59 71.00
N GLU A 153 1.93 -37.83 70.30
CA GLU A 153 1.17 -36.71 70.88
C GLU A 153 0.23 -37.17 72.00
N ALA A 154 -0.55 -38.24 71.72
CA ALA A 154 -1.44 -38.83 72.73
C ALA A 154 -0.67 -39.35 73.98
N ASN A 155 0.50 -39.97 73.74
CA ASN A 155 1.35 -40.42 74.84
C ASN A 155 1.94 -39.26 75.67
N ALA A 156 2.49 -38.23 75.01
CA ALA A 156 3.04 -37.05 75.72
C ALA A 156 1.96 -36.29 76.51
N ASN A 157 0.72 -36.16 75.92
CA ASN A 157 -0.40 -35.54 76.62
C ASN A 157 -0.81 -36.36 77.90
N ARG A 158 -0.85 -37.68 77.80
CA ARG A 158 -1.14 -38.56 78.96
C ARG A 158 -0.06 -38.41 80.07
N LEU A 159 1.21 -38.47 79.65
CA LEU A 159 2.31 -38.32 80.62
C LEU A 159 2.36 -36.92 81.27
N SER A 160 1.96 -35.88 80.51
CA SER A 160 1.82 -34.53 81.08
C SER A 160 0.83 -34.45 82.21
N GLN A 161 -0.29 -35.13 82.13
CA GLN A 161 -1.30 -35.20 83.17
C GLN A 161 -0.79 -35.97 84.37
N LEU A 162 -0.08 -37.09 84.15
CA LEU A 162 0.45 -37.94 85.25
C LEU A 162 1.61 -37.31 85.99
N VAL A 163 2.49 -36.56 85.35
CA VAL A 163 3.56 -35.78 85.94
C VAL A 163 2.99 -34.72 86.91
N GLY A 164 1.91 -34.04 86.54
CA GLY A 164 1.22 -33.08 87.39
C GLY A 164 0.67 -33.71 88.69
N GLN A 165 0.35 -35.01 88.61
CA GLN A 165 -0.11 -35.83 89.77
C GLN A 165 1.05 -36.57 90.51
N GLN A 166 2.31 -36.34 90.09
CA GLN A 166 3.51 -37.02 90.63
C GLN A 166 3.51 -38.55 90.47
N LEU A 167 2.75 -39.10 89.50
CA LEU A 167 2.63 -40.54 89.26
C LEU A 167 3.70 -41.11 88.31
N VAL A 168 4.42 -40.25 87.56
CA VAL A 168 5.52 -40.59 86.66
C VAL A 168 6.69 -39.62 86.86
N SER A 169 7.91 -40.05 86.45
CA SER A 169 9.10 -39.21 86.53
C SER A 169 9.12 -38.08 85.46
N ARG A 170 9.73 -36.94 85.74
CA ARG A 170 9.96 -35.85 84.78
C ARG A 170 10.78 -36.33 83.61
N ALA A 171 11.76 -37.21 83.77
CA ALA A 171 12.58 -37.74 82.70
C ALA A 171 11.75 -38.54 81.70
N GLN A 172 10.74 -39.31 82.10
CA GLN A 172 9.84 -40.03 81.20
C GLN A 172 8.97 -39.06 80.36
N TYR A 173 8.49 -37.97 80.98
CA TYR A 173 7.74 -36.94 80.26
C TYR A 173 8.60 -36.19 79.22
N GLU A 174 9.82 -35.76 79.61
CA GLU A 174 10.76 -35.10 78.74
C GLU A 174 11.18 -35.98 77.59
N GLN A 175 11.34 -37.29 77.76
CA GLN A 175 11.60 -38.25 76.71
C GLN A 175 10.42 -38.34 75.71
N ALA A 176 9.18 -38.36 76.24
CA ALA A 176 8.00 -38.40 75.38
C ALA A 176 7.84 -37.12 74.53
N ILE A 177 8.13 -35.96 75.12
CA ILE A 177 8.16 -34.67 74.34
C ILE A 177 9.22 -34.70 73.26
N ALA A 178 10.46 -35.12 73.58
CA ALA A 178 11.52 -35.24 72.61
C ALA A 178 11.15 -36.17 71.43
N GLN A 179 10.50 -37.29 71.70
CA GLN A 179 10.02 -38.22 70.70
C GLN A 179 8.93 -37.60 69.84
N ARG A 180 7.94 -36.88 70.39
CA ARG A 180 6.91 -36.15 69.68
C ARG A 180 7.52 -35.12 68.79
N ASP A 181 8.47 -34.31 69.29
CA ASP A 181 9.08 -33.21 68.49
C ASP A 181 9.96 -33.75 67.34
N ALA A 182 10.67 -34.88 67.59
CA ALA A 182 11.39 -35.59 66.53
C ALA A 182 10.47 -36.09 65.42
N LEU A 183 9.33 -36.72 65.76
CA LEU A 183 8.34 -37.16 64.76
C LEU A 183 7.67 -35.98 64.04
N ARG A 184 7.44 -34.85 64.72
CA ARG A 184 6.94 -33.63 64.10
C ARG A 184 7.90 -33.11 63.04
N ALA A 185 9.21 -33.06 63.38
CA ALA A 185 10.24 -32.68 62.41
C ALA A 185 10.35 -33.67 61.26
N GLN A 186 10.22 -34.98 61.53
CA GLN A 186 10.22 -36.02 60.47
C GLN A 186 9.02 -35.92 59.59
N LEU A 187 7.82 -35.64 60.12
CA LEU A 187 6.63 -35.39 59.33
C LEU A 187 6.81 -34.18 58.43
N ALA A 188 7.36 -33.07 58.92
CA ALA A 188 7.64 -31.89 58.10
C ALA A 188 8.57 -32.23 56.93
N THR A 189 9.57 -33.09 57.14
CA THR A 189 10.47 -33.56 56.08
C THR A 189 9.73 -34.48 55.08
N ALA A 190 8.94 -35.43 55.58
CA ALA A 190 8.16 -36.32 54.70
C ALA A 190 7.16 -35.55 53.82
N ARG A 191 6.51 -34.52 54.38
CA ARG A 191 5.60 -33.62 53.59
C ARG A 191 6.36 -32.84 52.54
N ARG A 192 7.55 -32.31 52.79
CA ARG A 192 8.40 -31.65 51.81
C ARG A 192 8.80 -32.63 50.68
N ASN A 193 9.17 -33.87 51.04
CA ASN A 193 9.49 -34.89 50.02
C ASN A 193 8.29 -35.19 49.12
N SER A 194 7.08 -35.27 49.72
CA SER A 194 5.85 -35.44 48.91
C SER A 194 5.56 -34.25 47.97
N GLN A 195 5.88 -33.04 48.44
CA GLN A 195 5.77 -31.86 47.58
C GLN A 195 6.77 -31.91 46.42
N VAL A 196 8.03 -32.28 46.67
CA VAL A 196 9.05 -32.44 45.60
C VAL A 196 8.62 -33.49 44.59
N ALA A 197 8.07 -34.63 45.02
CA ALA A 197 7.53 -35.64 44.14
C ALA A 197 6.35 -35.11 43.33
N GLY A 198 5.47 -34.26 43.90
CA GLY A 198 4.39 -33.61 43.20
C GLY A 198 4.89 -32.63 42.12
N ASP A 199 5.98 -31.91 42.40
CA ASP A 199 6.62 -31.03 41.43
C ASP A 199 7.23 -31.82 40.25
N GLN A 200 7.83 -32.99 40.54
CA GLN A 200 8.33 -33.91 39.50
C GLN A 200 7.21 -34.45 38.62
N LEU A 201 6.05 -34.79 39.20
CA LEU A 201 4.87 -35.20 38.40
C LEU A 201 4.40 -34.07 37.47
N ARG A 202 4.37 -32.83 37.98
CA ARG A 202 3.98 -31.67 37.14
C ARG A 202 4.92 -31.46 35.94
N ILE A 203 6.24 -31.68 36.15
CA ILE A 203 7.21 -31.65 35.05
C ILE A 203 6.95 -32.77 34.06
N ALA A 204 6.62 -33.97 34.51
CA ALA A 204 6.30 -35.10 33.64
C ALA A 204 4.97 -34.85 32.87
N ASP A 205 3.95 -34.28 33.50
CA ASP A 205 2.71 -33.85 32.84
C ASP A 205 2.98 -32.84 31.73
N GLN A 206 3.87 -31.86 31.99
CA GLN A 206 4.32 -30.89 30.97
C GLN A 206 5.06 -31.61 29.82
N GLY A 207 5.82 -32.67 30.11
CA GLY A 207 6.47 -33.52 29.13
C GLY A 207 5.45 -34.15 28.15
N VAL A 208 4.35 -34.69 28.71
CA VAL A 208 3.23 -35.22 27.89
C VAL A 208 2.56 -34.14 27.08
N ASP A 209 2.26 -32.96 27.66
CA ASP A 209 1.66 -31.86 26.90
C ASP A 209 2.57 -31.39 25.75
N ASN A 210 3.89 -31.41 25.93
CA ASN A 210 4.86 -31.06 24.88
C ASN A 210 4.86 -32.03 23.67
N THR A 211 4.25 -33.24 23.80
CA THR A 211 4.04 -34.15 22.66
C THR A 211 2.90 -33.69 21.76
N ILE A 212 2.08 -32.73 22.19
CA ILE A 212 0.97 -32.18 21.42
C ILE A 212 1.41 -30.84 20.85
N VAL A 213 1.50 -30.76 19.53
CA VAL A 213 1.86 -29.53 18.84
C VAL A 213 0.61 -28.73 18.52
N ARG A 214 0.56 -27.48 19.00
CA ARG A 214 -0.61 -26.59 18.86
C ARG A 214 -0.28 -25.34 18.06
N ALA A 215 -1.30 -24.74 17.43
CA ALA A 215 -1.19 -23.47 16.74
C ALA A 215 -0.91 -22.32 17.74
N PRO A 216 0.10 -21.48 17.49
CA PRO A 216 0.41 -20.34 18.35
C PRO A 216 -0.54 -19.15 18.16
N PHE A 217 -1.26 -19.11 17.06
CA PHE A 217 -2.29 -18.12 16.71
C PHE A 217 -3.21 -18.67 15.62
N SER A 218 -4.35 -18.03 15.41
CA SER A 218 -5.29 -18.38 14.35
C SER A 218 -4.79 -17.94 12.98
N GLY A 219 -4.90 -18.79 11.95
CA GLY A 219 -4.40 -18.49 10.62
C GLY A 219 -4.70 -19.59 9.60
N ILE A 220 -4.01 -19.55 8.47
CA ILE A 220 -4.08 -20.56 7.40
C ILE A 220 -2.74 -21.29 7.30
N VAL A 221 -2.80 -22.61 7.16
CA VAL A 221 -1.61 -23.44 6.93
C VAL A 221 -1.14 -23.24 5.50
N THR A 222 0.04 -22.72 5.31
CA THR A 222 0.63 -22.52 3.97
C THR A 222 1.56 -23.65 3.54
N SER A 223 2.09 -24.39 4.49
CA SER A 223 2.98 -25.51 4.21
C SER A 223 2.86 -26.59 5.28
N LYS A 224 2.81 -27.86 4.86
CA LYS A 224 2.85 -29.05 5.70
C LYS A 224 4.22 -29.70 5.52
N ALA A 225 5.08 -29.58 6.55
CA ALA A 225 6.46 -30.04 6.47
C ALA A 225 6.68 -31.47 6.97
N ALA A 226 5.88 -31.92 7.96
CA ALA A 226 6.04 -33.22 8.60
C ALA A 226 4.96 -34.22 8.18
N GLN A 227 5.35 -35.49 8.16
CA GLN A 227 4.45 -36.62 7.87
C GLN A 227 4.43 -37.61 9.03
N PRO A 228 3.32 -38.40 9.21
CA PRO A 228 3.28 -39.47 10.19
C PRO A 228 4.42 -40.47 9.99
N GLY A 229 5.07 -40.83 11.08
CA GLY A 229 6.22 -41.75 11.11
C GLY A 229 7.59 -41.04 11.06
N GLU A 230 7.67 -39.77 10.64
CA GLU A 230 8.90 -38.99 10.67
C GLU A 230 9.31 -38.59 12.10
N ILE A 231 10.61 -38.36 12.29
CA ILE A 231 11.12 -37.80 13.54
C ILE A 231 11.26 -36.29 13.40
N VAL A 232 10.63 -35.54 14.32
CA VAL A 232 10.76 -34.10 14.41
C VAL A 232 11.57 -33.73 15.63
N SER A 233 12.37 -32.66 15.51
CA SER A 233 13.20 -32.15 16.59
C SER A 233 13.37 -30.64 16.49
N PRO A 234 13.35 -29.89 17.60
CA PRO A 234 13.62 -28.46 17.61
C PRO A 234 15.08 -28.12 17.23
N LEU A 235 15.99 -29.10 17.31
CA LEU A 235 17.43 -28.95 17.10
C LEU A 235 17.91 -29.81 15.91
N ALA A 236 17.10 -29.97 14.87
CA ALA A 236 17.49 -30.81 13.72
C ALA A 236 18.68 -30.22 12.97
N THR A 237 19.79 -30.92 12.97
CA THR A 237 21.03 -30.57 12.25
C THR A 237 21.38 -31.55 11.14
N GLY A 238 20.51 -32.51 10.81
CA GLY A 238 20.80 -33.57 9.83
C GLY A 238 19.60 -33.93 8.96
N GLY A 239 19.85 -34.50 7.79
CA GLY A 239 18.88 -34.74 6.73
C GLY A 239 17.72 -35.72 7.03
N TYR A 240 17.71 -36.37 8.18
CA TYR A 240 16.66 -37.33 8.59
C TYR A 240 15.66 -36.80 9.61
N THR A 241 15.88 -35.58 10.12
CA THR A 241 14.99 -34.93 11.09
C THR A 241 14.41 -33.64 10.52
N ARG A 242 13.12 -33.43 10.73
CA ARG A 242 12.42 -32.19 10.34
C ARG A 242 12.41 -31.22 11.50
N THR A 243 12.57 -29.92 11.22
CA THR A 243 12.50 -28.87 12.25
C THR A 243 11.08 -28.32 12.46
N GLY A 244 10.15 -28.56 11.53
CA GLY A 244 8.80 -27.99 11.60
C GLY A 244 7.72 -29.02 11.27
N ILE A 245 6.52 -28.79 11.81
CA ILE A 245 5.31 -29.53 11.46
C ILE A 245 4.63 -28.89 10.24
N GLY A 246 4.54 -27.55 10.26
CA GLY A 246 3.96 -26.76 9.19
C GLY A 246 4.09 -25.26 9.45
N THR A 247 3.83 -24.46 8.43
CA THR A 247 3.86 -23.00 8.53
C THR A 247 2.43 -22.47 8.56
N ILE A 248 2.15 -21.61 9.53
CA ILE A 248 0.87 -20.92 9.69
C ILE A 248 1.07 -19.45 9.43
N VAL A 249 0.16 -18.86 8.66
CA VAL A 249 0.16 -17.44 8.31
C VAL A 249 -1.15 -16.81 8.74
N ASP A 250 -1.04 -15.68 9.42
CA ASP A 250 -2.19 -14.86 9.77
C ASP A 250 -2.56 -13.94 8.59
N MET A 251 -3.62 -14.33 7.89
CA MET A 251 -4.12 -13.61 6.71
C MET A 251 -4.69 -12.21 7.03
N GLU A 252 -4.96 -11.93 8.30
CA GLU A 252 -5.45 -10.60 8.70
C GLU A 252 -4.31 -9.61 8.96
N SER A 253 -3.09 -10.10 9.08
CA SER A 253 -1.89 -9.33 9.35
C SER A 253 -1.01 -9.10 8.11
N LEU A 254 -1.60 -9.15 6.90
CA LEU A 254 -0.86 -8.94 5.67
C LEU A 254 -0.41 -7.48 5.54
N GLU A 255 0.82 -7.30 5.15
CA GLU A 255 1.49 -6.04 4.85
C GLU A 255 2.26 -6.19 3.54
N VAL A 256 2.70 -5.09 2.97
CA VAL A 256 3.59 -5.10 1.81
C VAL A 256 4.98 -4.70 2.24
N GLU A 257 5.96 -5.50 1.89
CA GLU A 257 7.38 -5.16 2.01
C GLU A 257 7.89 -4.70 0.65
N VAL A 258 8.29 -3.45 0.56
CA VAL A 258 8.74 -2.78 -0.66
C VAL A 258 10.23 -2.54 -0.59
N GLU A 259 10.94 -2.84 -1.66
CA GLU A 259 12.37 -2.55 -1.81
C GLU A 259 12.55 -1.21 -2.52
N VAL A 260 12.95 -0.17 -1.77
CA VAL A 260 13.19 1.17 -2.28
C VAL A 260 14.68 1.41 -2.42
N GLY A 261 15.11 1.90 -3.58
CA GLY A 261 16.51 2.23 -3.82
C GLY A 261 17.04 3.31 -2.86
N GLU A 262 18.30 3.17 -2.41
CA GLU A 262 18.95 4.09 -1.46
C GLU A 262 18.87 5.57 -1.92
N SER A 263 18.98 5.81 -3.21
CA SER A 263 18.91 7.16 -3.79
C SER A 263 17.56 7.86 -3.60
N TYR A 264 16.51 7.09 -3.36
CA TYR A 264 15.13 7.59 -3.27
C TYR A 264 14.54 7.52 -1.86
N ILE A 265 15.18 6.82 -0.93
CA ILE A 265 14.65 6.60 0.42
C ILE A 265 14.40 7.91 1.19
N GLY A 266 15.18 8.95 0.93
CA GLY A 266 15.01 10.27 1.54
C GLY A 266 13.69 10.97 1.19
N ARG A 267 12.97 10.49 0.17
CA ARG A 267 11.64 11.00 -0.23
C ARG A 267 10.49 10.26 0.45
N VAL A 268 10.76 9.08 1.03
CA VAL A 268 9.75 8.27 1.71
C VAL A 268 9.66 8.67 3.17
N GLN A 269 8.46 8.92 3.65
CA GLN A 269 8.20 9.29 5.04
C GLN A 269 7.17 8.34 5.68
N PRO A 270 7.25 8.09 6.99
CA PRO A 270 6.20 7.38 7.72
C PRO A 270 4.85 8.07 7.54
N LYS A 271 3.77 7.28 7.42
CA LYS A 271 2.39 7.72 7.15
C LYS A 271 2.17 8.32 5.75
N MET A 272 3.14 8.22 4.85
CA MET A 272 2.96 8.62 3.47
C MET A 272 1.90 7.74 2.80
N PRO A 273 0.91 8.32 2.09
CA PRO A 273 -0.08 7.55 1.36
C PRO A 273 0.57 6.84 0.17
N VAL A 274 0.13 5.61 -0.07
CA VAL A 274 0.60 4.81 -1.20
C VAL A 274 -0.58 4.16 -1.92
N GLU A 275 -0.38 3.86 -3.18
CA GLU A 275 -1.28 3.04 -3.97
C GLU A 275 -0.56 1.74 -4.33
N THR A 276 -1.15 0.61 -3.99
CA THR A 276 -0.59 -0.71 -4.23
C THR A 276 -1.40 -1.43 -5.30
N VAL A 277 -0.71 -1.99 -6.28
CA VAL A 277 -1.29 -2.79 -7.35
C VAL A 277 -0.64 -4.17 -7.34
N LEU A 278 -1.47 -5.20 -7.20
CA LEU A 278 -1.03 -6.59 -7.26
C LEU A 278 -0.74 -6.98 -8.71
N ASN A 279 0.36 -7.67 -8.96
CA ASN A 279 0.69 -8.13 -10.33
C ASN A 279 -0.37 -9.08 -10.89
N ALA A 280 -1.05 -9.85 -10.02
CA ALA A 280 -2.15 -10.73 -10.40
C ALA A 280 -3.46 -10.00 -10.74
N TYR A 281 -3.64 -8.76 -10.27
CA TYR A 281 -4.85 -7.96 -10.45
C TYR A 281 -4.48 -6.51 -10.81
N PRO A 282 -4.04 -6.25 -12.04
CA PRO A 282 -3.48 -4.95 -12.44
C PRO A 282 -4.50 -3.80 -12.42
N ASP A 283 -5.80 -4.11 -12.52
CA ASP A 283 -6.88 -3.13 -12.49
C ASP A 283 -7.33 -2.76 -11.08
N TRP A 284 -6.84 -3.50 -10.06
CA TRP A 284 -7.24 -3.27 -8.67
C TRP A 284 -6.18 -2.44 -7.94
N ARG A 285 -6.57 -1.22 -7.59
CA ARG A 285 -5.74 -0.26 -6.85
C ARG A 285 -6.13 -0.28 -5.39
N ILE A 286 -5.23 -0.69 -4.55
CA ILE A 286 -5.44 -0.83 -3.11
C ILE A 286 -4.76 0.34 -2.42
N PRO A 287 -5.51 1.21 -1.72
CA PRO A 287 -4.92 2.28 -0.95
C PRO A 287 -4.17 1.72 0.26
N GLY A 288 -3.02 2.31 0.55
CA GLY A 288 -2.15 1.91 1.64
C GLY A 288 -1.49 3.10 2.32
N GLU A 289 -0.68 2.80 3.33
CA GLU A 289 0.07 3.79 4.08
C GLU A 289 1.42 3.21 4.53
N VAL A 290 2.48 4.02 4.48
CA VAL A 290 3.80 3.63 4.99
C VAL A 290 3.75 3.47 6.51
N ILE A 291 4.00 2.25 6.99
CA ILE A 291 4.08 1.95 8.43
C ILE A 291 5.43 2.35 8.99
N ALA A 292 6.49 1.85 8.34
CA ALA A 292 7.85 2.02 8.83
C ALA A 292 8.87 1.84 7.69
N ILE A 293 10.00 2.52 7.85
CA ILE A 293 11.20 2.31 7.05
C ILE A 293 12.15 1.48 7.91
N ILE A 294 12.59 0.32 7.43
CA ILE A 294 13.52 -0.55 8.15
C ILE A 294 14.93 0.03 8.00
N PRO A 295 15.59 0.43 9.09
CA PRO A 295 16.90 1.10 9.01
C PRO A 295 18.04 0.11 8.75
N ALA A 296 17.89 -0.70 7.71
CA ALA A 296 18.88 -1.66 7.25
C ALA A 296 18.86 -1.70 5.73
N ALA A 297 19.99 -1.37 5.11
CA ALA A 297 20.16 -1.46 3.66
C ALA A 297 20.69 -2.84 3.27
N ASP A 298 20.12 -3.40 2.21
CA ASP A 298 20.68 -4.57 1.53
C ASP A 298 21.83 -4.13 0.63
N ARG A 299 23.06 -4.50 1.01
CA ARG A 299 24.28 -4.14 0.24
C ARG A 299 24.30 -4.76 -1.16
N GLY A 300 23.67 -5.92 -1.35
CA GLY A 300 23.67 -6.61 -2.63
C GLY A 300 22.78 -5.92 -3.67
N LYS A 301 21.69 -5.30 -3.20
CA LYS A 301 20.70 -4.64 -4.06
C LYS A 301 20.73 -3.11 -3.97
N ALA A 302 21.46 -2.53 -3.02
CA ALA A 302 21.43 -1.09 -2.68
C ALA A 302 20.01 -0.59 -2.42
N THR A 303 19.21 -1.35 -1.68
CA THR A 303 17.80 -1.05 -1.35
C THR A 303 17.57 -1.02 0.14
N VAL A 304 16.56 -0.27 0.55
CA VAL A 304 16.04 -0.20 1.91
C VAL A 304 14.61 -0.71 1.91
N LYS A 305 14.27 -1.56 2.87
CA LYS A 305 12.93 -2.13 3.00
C LYS A 305 11.98 -1.14 3.65
N VAL A 306 10.84 -0.95 3.03
CA VAL A 306 9.74 -0.11 3.52
C VAL A 306 8.51 -1.00 3.72
N ARG A 307 7.89 -0.90 4.90
CA ARG A 307 6.66 -1.63 5.21
C ARG A 307 5.45 -0.74 5.00
N VAL A 308 4.48 -1.27 4.29
CA VAL A 308 3.25 -0.59 3.89
C VAL A 308 2.05 -1.38 4.40
N ALA A 309 1.13 -0.70 5.08
CA ALA A 309 -0.17 -1.26 5.44
C ALA A 309 -1.14 -1.17 4.28
N LEU A 310 -1.86 -2.23 4.02
CA LEU A 310 -3.01 -2.22 3.12
C LEU A 310 -4.25 -1.79 3.90
N LYS A 311 -5.00 -0.81 3.39
CA LYS A 311 -6.25 -0.35 4.02
C LYS A 311 -7.43 -1.27 3.72
N GLU A 312 -7.35 -2.02 2.65
CA GLU A 312 -8.34 -3.01 2.26
C GLU A 312 -7.77 -4.41 2.49
N LYS A 313 -8.59 -5.28 3.09
CA LYS A 313 -8.28 -6.70 3.30
C LYS A 313 -9.23 -7.52 2.45
N ASP A 314 -8.69 -8.39 1.62
CA ASP A 314 -9.47 -9.25 0.74
C ASP A 314 -8.82 -10.64 0.69
N ALA A 315 -9.64 -11.68 0.57
CA ALA A 315 -9.17 -13.07 0.50
C ALA A 315 -8.32 -13.39 -0.74
N ARG A 316 -8.37 -12.53 -1.76
CA ARG A 316 -7.55 -12.62 -2.96
C ARG A 316 -6.08 -12.25 -2.74
N ILE A 317 -5.80 -11.52 -1.66
CA ILE A 317 -4.45 -11.11 -1.30
C ILE A 317 -3.82 -12.26 -0.53
N VAL A 318 -2.79 -12.88 -1.10
CA VAL A 318 -2.06 -13.97 -0.45
C VAL A 318 -0.58 -13.60 -0.27
N PRO A 319 0.09 -14.18 0.74
CA PRO A 319 1.53 -14.00 0.94
C PRO A 319 2.33 -14.31 -0.31
N ASP A 320 3.49 -13.67 -0.44
CA ASP A 320 4.46 -13.80 -1.54
C ASP A 320 3.96 -13.32 -2.91
N MET A 321 2.77 -12.73 -2.99
CA MET A 321 2.34 -12.04 -4.22
C MET A 321 3.23 -10.82 -4.49
N GLY A 322 3.70 -10.72 -5.74
CA GLY A 322 4.41 -9.54 -6.22
C GLY A 322 3.47 -8.35 -6.37
N VAL A 323 3.94 -7.18 -5.95
CA VAL A 323 3.20 -5.93 -5.99
C VAL A 323 4.04 -4.80 -6.53
N ARG A 324 3.38 -3.82 -7.13
CA ARG A 324 3.92 -2.50 -7.42
C ARG A 324 3.28 -1.49 -6.48
N VAL A 325 4.10 -0.67 -5.86
CA VAL A 325 3.66 0.37 -4.93
C VAL A 325 4.09 1.73 -5.46
N SER A 326 3.12 2.61 -5.64
CA SER A 326 3.31 4.00 -6.01
C SER A 326 3.19 4.87 -4.76
N PHE A 327 4.27 5.54 -4.41
CA PHE A 327 4.29 6.49 -3.30
C PHE A 327 3.71 7.81 -3.78
N LEU A 328 2.65 8.28 -3.12
CA LEU A 328 1.93 9.48 -3.50
C LEU A 328 2.42 10.65 -2.64
N GLU A 329 2.54 11.82 -3.26
CA GLU A 329 2.79 13.04 -2.48
C GLU A 329 1.62 13.24 -1.51
N ALA A 330 1.93 13.55 -0.24
CA ALA A 330 0.88 13.83 0.73
C ALA A 330 -0.02 14.93 0.16
N ALA A 331 -1.32 14.64 0.03
CA ALA A 331 -2.26 15.66 -0.41
C ALA A 331 -2.07 16.90 0.48
N PRO A 332 -1.91 18.10 -0.09
CA PRO A 332 -1.85 19.33 0.70
C PRO A 332 -3.07 19.37 1.62
N ALA A 333 -2.85 19.82 2.86
CA ALA A 333 -3.90 19.88 3.87
C ALA A 333 -5.15 20.58 3.29
N PRO A 334 -6.38 20.17 3.66
CA PRO A 334 -7.60 20.78 3.13
C PRO A 334 -7.61 22.27 3.50
N GLY A 335 -7.20 23.11 2.58
CA GLY A 335 -7.01 24.55 2.71
C GLY A 335 -5.96 25.13 1.76
N GLU A 336 -5.02 24.34 1.25
CA GLU A 336 -3.98 24.75 0.31
C GLU A 336 -4.15 24.14 -1.09
N THR A 337 -5.34 23.91 -1.54
CA THR A 337 -5.59 23.75 -2.97
C THR A 337 -5.36 25.11 -3.61
N GLU A 338 -4.16 25.39 -4.08
CA GLU A 338 -3.97 26.36 -5.15
C GLU A 338 -4.89 25.94 -6.28
N LYS A 339 -6.04 26.61 -6.38
CA LYS A 339 -6.87 26.51 -7.57
C LYS A 339 -5.93 26.79 -8.73
N PRO A 340 -5.86 25.93 -9.77
CA PRO A 340 -5.09 26.25 -10.95
C PRO A 340 -5.58 27.58 -11.47
N GLN A 341 -4.80 28.61 -11.16
CA GLN A 341 -5.17 29.98 -11.50
C GLN A 341 -4.87 30.16 -12.98
N GLY A 342 -5.88 30.52 -13.74
CA GLY A 342 -5.70 30.97 -15.10
C GLY A 342 -6.24 30.03 -16.19
N VAL A 343 -5.98 30.47 -17.40
CA VAL A 343 -6.43 29.81 -18.61
C VAL A 343 -5.22 29.50 -19.50
N ARG A 344 -5.37 28.54 -20.37
CA ARG A 344 -4.38 28.13 -21.38
C ARG A 344 -4.73 28.75 -22.71
N VAL A 345 -3.77 29.42 -23.33
CA VAL A 345 -3.89 29.98 -24.68
C VAL A 345 -2.64 29.66 -25.50
N PRO A 346 -2.73 29.53 -26.83
CA PRO A 346 -1.56 29.38 -27.68
C PRO A 346 -0.59 30.56 -27.49
N ALA A 347 0.71 30.30 -27.44
CA ALA A 347 1.72 31.35 -27.25
C ALA A 347 1.67 32.42 -28.35
N ALA A 348 1.23 32.09 -29.58
CA ALA A 348 1.04 33.00 -30.68
C ALA A 348 -0.11 34.03 -30.48
N ALA A 349 -0.97 33.84 -29.48
CA ALA A 349 -2.04 34.78 -29.15
C ALA A 349 -1.59 35.90 -28.19
N ILE A 350 -0.36 35.83 -27.68
CA ILE A 350 0.19 36.80 -26.72
C ILE A 350 1.26 37.60 -27.43
N VAL A 351 1.03 38.92 -27.55
CA VAL A 351 1.95 39.87 -28.18
C VAL A 351 2.46 40.85 -27.15
N GLN A 352 3.74 41.18 -27.21
CA GLN A 352 4.32 42.21 -26.33
C GLN A 352 4.20 43.57 -26.99
N ARG A 353 3.44 44.49 -26.39
CA ARG A 353 3.31 45.89 -26.84
C ARG A 353 3.61 46.81 -25.65
N GLU A 354 4.42 47.85 -25.89
CA GLU A 354 4.78 48.86 -24.89
C GLU A 354 5.33 48.27 -23.57
N GLY A 355 5.97 47.08 -23.64
CA GLY A 355 6.55 46.43 -22.47
C GLY A 355 5.55 45.61 -21.64
N ALA A 356 4.30 45.49 -22.08
CA ALA A 356 3.27 44.64 -21.46
C ALA A 356 2.83 43.53 -22.39
N ASP A 357 2.50 42.34 -21.82
CA ASP A 357 1.90 41.24 -22.55
C ASP A 357 0.41 41.55 -22.76
N VAL A 358 -0.06 41.49 -24.00
CA VAL A 358 -1.44 41.76 -24.39
C VAL A 358 -1.98 40.62 -25.24
N ALA A 359 -3.28 40.35 -25.13
CA ALA A 359 -4.02 39.46 -26.01
C ALA A 359 -5.18 40.21 -26.64
N PHE A 360 -5.53 39.80 -27.86
CA PHE A 360 -6.64 40.36 -28.59
C PHE A 360 -7.82 39.37 -28.49
N VAL A 361 -8.88 39.83 -27.84
CA VAL A 361 -10.09 39.02 -27.59
C VAL A 361 -11.15 39.39 -28.62
N VAL A 362 -11.74 38.42 -29.27
CA VAL A 362 -12.87 38.63 -30.21
C VAL A 362 -14.13 38.86 -29.38
N GLY A 363 -14.70 40.05 -29.50
CA GLY A 363 -15.96 40.43 -28.87
C GLY A 363 -17.17 40.11 -29.78
N GLY A 364 -18.36 40.52 -29.34
CA GLY A 364 -19.58 40.47 -30.18
C GLY A 364 -19.45 41.47 -31.35
N GLU A 365 -20.14 41.17 -32.46
CA GLU A 365 -20.16 41.99 -33.69
C GLU A 365 -18.79 42.10 -34.43
N ASP A 366 -17.96 41.01 -34.38
CA ASP A 366 -16.65 40.92 -35.05
C ASP A 366 -15.66 42.03 -34.67
N THR A 367 -15.81 42.58 -33.48
CA THR A 367 -14.84 43.56 -32.95
C THR A 367 -13.76 42.84 -32.11
N VAL A 368 -12.54 43.37 -32.17
CA VAL A 368 -11.40 42.83 -31.41
C VAL A 368 -11.00 43.85 -30.35
N GLU A 369 -10.96 43.40 -29.10
CA GLU A 369 -10.56 44.21 -27.95
C GLU A 369 -9.16 43.82 -27.48
N GLN A 370 -8.28 44.79 -27.35
CA GLN A 370 -6.94 44.59 -26.77
C GLN A 370 -7.06 44.56 -25.24
N ARG A 371 -6.58 43.46 -24.64
CA ARG A 371 -6.62 43.30 -23.19
C ARG A 371 -5.25 42.95 -22.64
N ALA A 372 -4.82 43.65 -21.59
CA ALA A 372 -3.58 43.35 -20.89
C ALA A 372 -3.72 42.03 -20.14
N VAL A 373 -2.73 41.16 -20.29
CA VAL A 373 -2.73 39.80 -19.68
C VAL A 373 -1.49 39.61 -18.81
N LYS A 374 -1.65 38.89 -17.73
CA LYS A 374 -0.53 38.45 -16.90
C LYS A 374 -0.21 37.00 -17.22
N THR A 375 0.93 36.81 -17.86
CA THR A 375 1.37 35.47 -18.28
C THR A 375 2.04 34.71 -17.14
N GLY A 376 1.91 33.38 -17.15
CA GLY A 376 2.56 32.43 -16.24
C GLY A 376 3.58 31.56 -16.97
N ILE A 377 3.61 30.27 -16.65
CA ILE A 377 4.54 29.28 -17.20
C ILE A 377 4.24 28.97 -18.67
N ALA A 378 5.30 28.64 -19.43
CA ALA A 378 5.16 28.11 -20.80
C ALA A 378 4.81 26.61 -20.73
N MET A 379 3.81 26.19 -21.52
CA MET A 379 3.29 24.82 -21.57
C MET A 379 3.39 24.26 -22.99
N GLY A 380 4.60 24.03 -23.46
CA GLY A 380 4.84 23.58 -24.85
C GLY A 380 4.53 24.68 -25.87
N GLN A 381 3.51 24.51 -26.73
CA GLN A 381 3.04 25.51 -27.69
C GLN A 381 2.03 26.50 -27.08
N ASP A 382 1.60 26.26 -25.85
CA ASP A 382 0.65 27.09 -25.13
C ASP A 382 1.33 27.86 -24.01
N ARG A 383 0.67 28.91 -23.50
CA ARG A 383 1.10 29.68 -22.34
C ARG A 383 -0.03 29.84 -21.33
N GLN A 384 0.30 29.75 -20.07
CA GLN A 384 -0.63 30.04 -19.00
C GLN A 384 -0.87 31.54 -18.90
N VAL A 385 -2.12 31.95 -18.77
CA VAL A 385 -2.52 33.31 -18.45
C VAL A 385 -3.22 33.30 -17.09
N LEU A 386 -2.66 34.01 -16.13
CA LEU A 386 -3.13 34.06 -14.75
C LEU A 386 -4.30 35.04 -14.56
N SER A 387 -4.33 36.12 -15.33
CA SER A 387 -5.40 37.12 -15.29
C SER A 387 -5.52 37.86 -16.62
N GLY A 388 -6.71 38.37 -16.93
CA GLY A 388 -7.02 39.13 -18.13
C GLY A 388 -7.87 38.40 -19.17
N LEU A 389 -7.97 37.08 -19.10
CA LEU A 389 -8.81 36.26 -19.99
C LEU A 389 -9.72 35.33 -19.18
N ALA A 390 -10.91 35.06 -19.71
CA ALA A 390 -11.84 34.10 -19.16
C ALA A 390 -11.92 32.83 -20.03
N ALA A 391 -12.20 31.69 -19.41
CA ALA A 391 -12.40 30.45 -20.15
C ALA A 391 -13.62 30.53 -21.07
N GLY A 392 -13.46 30.09 -22.31
CA GLY A 392 -14.50 30.15 -23.34
C GLY A 392 -14.44 31.40 -24.22
N GLU A 393 -13.59 32.39 -23.91
CA GLU A 393 -13.30 33.49 -24.82
C GLU A 393 -12.49 33.01 -26.02
N THR A 394 -12.54 33.78 -27.09
CA THR A 394 -11.81 33.50 -28.34
C THR A 394 -10.72 34.56 -28.49
N VAL A 395 -9.47 34.15 -28.68
CA VAL A 395 -8.32 35.06 -28.89
C VAL A 395 -7.80 34.97 -30.32
N VAL A 396 -7.28 36.08 -30.82
CA VAL A 396 -6.67 36.19 -32.13
C VAL A 396 -5.24 35.65 -32.07
N LEU A 397 -4.86 34.88 -33.08
CA LEU A 397 -3.50 34.42 -33.32
C LEU A 397 -2.80 35.35 -34.28
N ASP A 398 -1.52 35.60 -34.09
CA ASP A 398 -0.66 36.41 -34.97
C ASP A 398 -1.15 37.86 -35.15
N ALA A 399 -1.52 38.54 -34.06
CA ALA A 399 -2.07 39.90 -34.07
C ALA A 399 -0.99 41.00 -34.01
#